data_42dce676a79d97ce07c7f90c2e833863
#
_entry.id   42dce676a79d97ce07c7f90c2e833863
#
_cell.length_a   1.000
_cell.length_b   1.000
_cell.length_c   1.000
_cell.angle_alpha   90.00
_cell.angle_beta   90.00
_cell.angle_gamma   90.00
#
_symmetry.space_group_name_H-M   'P 1'
#
loop_
_entity.id
_entity.type
_entity.pdbx_description
1 polymer ?
#
loop_
_entity_poly.entity_id
_entity_poly.type
_entity_poly.pdbx_seq_one_letter_code
_entity_poly.pdbx_strand_id
1 'polypeptide(L)'
;MTKRIVAITTSLLMTILLIPASAFASSPVEPDPGVDVQIDAAGASFPFPLIDLWRVEYGKLYPNVQLNYQSIGSGGGVKNHISETIVFAASDAPLKPTESEAAPNTLHIPEAIGGVTIAYNLPGMSESELKLTGEVIADIFLGKITKFNDPAIQNLNPGVSLPDEDIVVAHRSDGAGTTFVFVSYLAQVSQEWDEKVGVGKSVEWPAGIGGKGNEGVANVIKTTPYSIGYIELAYAFQNDIPYAAVENADGTNFVLPSMQSIAAASAGAAPTLPQAHESWYGISIINAPGDNSYPISTFTYLLVYENLNNVTNDPDTAQSLVHMIHWMITDGQKFSESLHYVPIAPEVQKIGIDGLKRVQFNGESAWVESDTTSYVQPVITEQPTVVEESVPQPYEQPIVVQQTNNQSLSSEMELLSFYITALIALIAIAVILVIILIIVNMSLVASIKKKI
;
A
#
# COMPACT_ATOMS: atom_id res chain seq x y z
N MET A 1 -69.61 -6.70 -43.54
CA MET A 1 -69.70 -7.02 -42.12
C MET A 1 -68.76 -8.14 -41.81
N THR A 2 -67.63 -7.87 -41.22
CA THR A 2 -66.82 -8.86 -40.47
C THR A 2 -65.75 -8.08 -39.68
N LYS A 3 -65.98 -7.96 -38.36
CA LYS A 3 -65.08 -7.34 -37.42
C LYS A 3 -63.89 -8.29 -37.19
N ARG A 4 -62.69 -7.89 -37.46
CA ARG A 4 -61.47 -8.56 -36.99
C ARG A 4 -61.00 -7.91 -35.69
N ILE A 5 -61.08 -8.62 -34.62
CA ILE A 5 -60.54 -8.32 -33.31
C ILE A 5 -59.02 -8.54 -33.42
N VAL A 6 -58.27 -7.47 -33.25
CA VAL A 6 -56.78 -7.55 -33.10
C VAL A 6 -56.48 -7.73 -31.60
N ALA A 7 -56.08 -8.92 -31.24
CA ALA A 7 -55.55 -9.19 -29.90
C ALA A 7 -54.11 -8.67 -29.79
N ILE A 8 -53.95 -7.65 -28.99
CA ILE A 8 -52.61 -7.13 -28.61
C ILE A 8 -52.12 -8.01 -27.48
N THR A 9 -51.24 -8.96 -27.76
CA THR A 9 -50.46 -9.70 -26.78
C THR A 9 -49.28 -8.82 -26.30
N THR A 10 -49.45 -8.19 -25.15
CA THR A 10 -48.38 -7.51 -24.42
C THR A 10 -47.45 -8.57 -23.86
N SER A 11 -46.36 -8.86 -24.55
CA SER A 11 -45.27 -9.68 -24.02
C SER A 11 -44.44 -8.82 -23.04
N LEU A 12 -44.67 -9.07 -21.75
CA LEU A 12 -43.89 -8.50 -20.65
C LEU A 12 -42.53 -9.19 -20.65
N LEU A 13 -41.53 -8.57 -21.30
CA LEU A 13 -40.14 -9.02 -21.27
C LEU A 13 -39.59 -8.70 -19.88
N MET A 14 -39.66 -9.69 -18.99
CA MET A 14 -39.02 -9.63 -17.68
C MET A 14 -37.51 -9.75 -17.91
N THR A 15 -36.84 -8.61 -18.02
CA THR A 15 -35.39 -8.54 -18.04
C THR A 15 -34.92 -8.88 -16.62
N ILE A 16 -34.55 -10.13 -16.42
CA ILE A 16 -33.79 -10.53 -15.25
C ILE A 16 -32.44 -9.80 -15.37
N LEU A 17 -32.24 -8.72 -14.58
CA LEU A 17 -30.93 -8.21 -14.30
C LEU A 17 -30.17 -9.37 -13.64
N LEU A 18 -29.34 -10.05 -14.41
CA LEU A 18 -28.21 -10.81 -13.87
C LEU A 18 -27.29 -9.78 -13.22
N ILE A 19 -27.52 -9.53 -11.92
CA ILE A 19 -26.47 -8.98 -11.05
C ILE A 19 -25.36 -10.02 -11.17
N PRO A 20 -24.15 -9.64 -11.67
CA PRO A 20 -23.03 -10.54 -11.59
C PRO A 20 -22.94 -10.92 -10.11
N ALA A 21 -23.10 -12.19 -9.79
CA ALA A 21 -22.70 -12.71 -8.50
C ALA A 21 -21.20 -12.36 -8.42
N SER A 22 -20.88 -11.29 -7.69
CA SER A 22 -19.52 -11.04 -7.28
C SER A 22 -19.12 -12.35 -6.65
N ALA A 23 -18.18 -13.07 -7.27
CA ALA A 23 -17.59 -14.23 -6.68
C ALA A 23 -17.01 -13.72 -5.36
N PHE A 24 -17.71 -13.95 -4.27
CA PHE A 24 -17.19 -13.70 -2.94
C PHE A 24 -15.93 -14.56 -2.88
N ALA A 25 -14.76 -13.92 -2.94
CA ALA A 25 -13.53 -14.61 -2.67
C ALA A 25 -13.71 -15.23 -1.28
N SER A 26 -13.54 -16.56 -1.16
CA SER A 26 -13.64 -17.23 0.12
C SER A 26 -12.64 -16.60 1.07
N SER A 27 -13.09 -16.20 2.24
CA SER A 27 -12.24 -15.68 3.31
C SER A 27 -11.83 -16.84 4.22
N PRO A 28 -10.64 -16.80 4.83
CA PRO A 28 -10.30 -17.77 5.88
C PRO A 28 -11.20 -17.57 7.11
N VAL A 29 -11.37 -18.65 7.89
CA VAL A 29 -12.13 -18.60 9.15
C VAL A 29 -11.48 -17.61 10.12
N GLU A 30 -12.32 -16.87 10.84
CA GLU A 30 -11.86 -15.93 11.87
C GLU A 30 -11.16 -16.67 13.03
N PRO A 31 -10.20 -16.01 13.71
CA PRO A 31 -9.57 -16.55 14.91
C PRO A 31 -10.59 -16.92 15.98
N ASP A 32 -10.38 -18.04 16.68
CA ASP A 32 -11.23 -18.43 17.83
C ASP A 32 -11.10 -17.40 18.96
N PRO A 33 -12.16 -16.66 19.32
CA PRO A 33 -12.09 -15.64 20.36
C PRO A 33 -11.78 -16.20 21.77
N GLY A 34 -11.86 -17.53 21.96
CA GLY A 34 -11.51 -18.21 23.20
C GLY A 34 -10.04 -18.59 23.34
N VAL A 35 -9.22 -18.35 22.30
CA VAL A 35 -7.82 -18.72 22.27
C VAL A 35 -6.94 -17.51 22.10
N ASP A 36 -6.03 -17.26 23.05
CA ASP A 36 -5.03 -16.21 22.94
C ASP A 36 -3.89 -16.64 22.02
N VAL A 37 -3.61 -15.86 20.98
CA VAL A 37 -2.57 -16.13 19.99
C VAL A 37 -1.54 -15.01 19.97
N GLN A 38 -0.26 -15.37 20.01
CA GLN A 38 0.84 -14.43 19.78
C GLN A 38 1.56 -14.78 18.48
N ILE A 39 1.73 -13.79 17.60
CA ILE A 39 2.43 -13.89 16.32
C ILE A 39 3.68 -13.03 16.39
N ASP A 40 4.86 -13.69 16.45
CA ASP A 40 6.15 -13.02 16.44
C ASP A 40 6.65 -12.85 15.01
N ALA A 41 6.94 -11.62 14.62
CA ALA A 41 7.41 -11.26 13.30
C ALA A 41 8.49 -10.18 13.36
N ALA A 42 9.29 -10.08 12.30
CA ALA A 42 10.33 -9.06 12.24
C ALA A 42 10.72 -8.76 10.80
N GLY A 43 11.33 -7.60 10.54
CA GLY A 43 11.87 -7.33 9.22
C GLY A 43 11.96 -5.86 8.88
N ALA A 44 11.57 -5.55 7.65
CA ALA A 44 11.70 -4.25 7.04
C ALA A 44 11.13 -3.12 7.91
N SER A 45 11.89 -2.02 7.98
CA SER A 45 11.37 -0.77 8.55
C SER A 45 10.56 0.03 7.54
N PHE A 46 10.67 -0.28 6.25
CA PHE A 46 9.92 0.38 5.18
C PHE A 46 8.40 0.27 5.41
N PRO A 47 7.76 -0.91 5.55
CA PRO A 47 6.33 -1.03 5.80
C PRO A 47 5.96 -0.88 7.29
N PHE A 48 6.93 -0.68 8.20
CA PHE A 48 6.65 -0.69 9.64
C PHE A 48 5.54 0.25 10.09
N PRO A 49 5.44 1.52 9.62
CA PRO A 49 4.33 2.40 9.97
C PRO A 49 2.95 1.79 9.64
N LEU A 50 2.84 1.09 8.51
CA LEU A 50 1.61 0.44 8.07
C LEU A 50 1.34 -0.86 8.85
N ILE A 51 2.36 -1.68 9.06
CA ILE A 51 2.25 -2.92 9.87
C ILE A 51 1.83 -2.57 11.31
N ASP A 52 2.38 -1.49 11.90
CA ASP A 52 2.01 -1.06 13.25
C ASP A 52 0.56 -0.55 13.33
N LEU A 53 0.11 0.18 12.32
CA LEU A 53 -1.30 0.58 12.21
C LEU A 53 -2.20 -0.65 12.03
N TRP A 54 -1.85 -1.58 11.16
CA TRP A 54 -2.58 -2.83 11.00
C TRP A 54 -2.65 -3.64 12.29
N ARG A 55 -1.55 -3.74 13.03
CA ARG A 55 -1.51 -4.39 14.35
C ARG A 55 -2.56 -3.80 15.30
N VAL A 56 -2.66 -2.46 15.33
CA VAL A 56 -3.64 -1.77 16.19
C VAL A 56 -5.06 -1.99 15.70
N GLU A 57 -5.32 -1.83 14.40
CA GLU A 57 -6.67 -1.94 13.85
C GLU A 57 -7.19 -3.39 13.85
N TYR A 58 -6.33 -4.36 13.54
CA TYR A 58 -6.66 -5.77 13.63
C TYR A 58 -6.92 -6.21 15.07
N GLY A 59 -6.11 -5.74 16.04
CA GLY A 59 -6.30 -6.03 17.46
C GLY A 59 -7.59 -5.45 18.06
N LYS A 60 -8.21 -4.43 17.44
CA LYS A 60 -9.57 -3.97 17.82
C LYS A 60 -10.66 -4.96 17.40
N LEU A 61 -10.45 -5.68 16.29
CA LEU A 61 -11.36 -6.68 15.77
C LEU A 61 -11.17 -8.03 16.47
N TYR A 62 -9.92 -8.41 16.68
CA TYR A 62 -9.49 -9.70 17.24
C TYR A 62 -8.52 -9.47 18.41
N PRO A 63 -9.02 -9.05 19.59
CA PRO A 63 -8.16 -8.65 20.73
C PRO A 63 -7.36 -9.80 21.33
N ASN A 64 -7.73 -11.02 21.06
CA ASN A 64 -7.03 -12.24 21.46
C ASN A 64 -5.85 -12.61 20.53
N VAL A 65 -5.68 -11.92 19.38
CA VAL A 65 -4.53 -12.13 18.47
C VAL A 65 -3.58 -10.95 18.58
N GLN A 66 -2.38 -11.20 19.05
CA GLN A 66 -1.35 -10.18 19.28
C GLN A 66 -0.21 -10.33 18.27
N LEU A 67 0.00 -9.31 17.44
CA LEU A 67 1.17 -9.20 16.58
C LEU A 67 2.30 -8.49 17.32
N ASN A 68 3.44 -9.16 17.48
CA ASN A 68 4.71 -8.60 17.96
C ASN A 68 5.67 -8.45 16.78
N TYR A 69 5.67 -7.27 16.14
CA TYR A 69 6.55 -7.00 15.00
C TYR A 69 7.78 -6.18 15.43
N GLN A 70 8.97 -6.65 15.03
CA GLN A 70 10.24 -5.98 15.30
C GLN A 70 10.80 -5.35 14.02
N SER A 71 10.89 -4.01 13.98
CA SER A 71 11.52 -3.24 12.89
C SER A 71 13.04 -3.35 13.00
N ILE A 72 13.63 -4.33 12.30
CA ILE A 72 15.09 -4.64 12.36
C ILE A 72 15.77 -4.60 10.99
N GLY A 73 15.07 -4.12 9.97
CA GLY A 73 15.48 -4.10 8.57
C GLY A 73 15.28 -5.44 7.86
N SER A 74 15.11 -5.38 6.53
CA SER A 74 14.86 -6.56 5.69
C SER A 74 15.94 -7.64 5.84
N GLY A 75 17.20 -7.24 5.98
CA GLY A 75 18.30 -8.19 6.19
C GLY A 75 18.17 -8.96 7.50
N GLY A 76 17.76 -8.29 8.59
CA GLY A 76 17.46 -8.92 9.87
C GLY A 76 16.25 -9.85 9.79
N GLY A 77 15.17 -9.38 9.12
CA GLY A 77 13.98 -10.18 8.88
C GLY A 77 14.26 -11.45 8.11
N VAL A 78 14.94 -11.36 6.97
CA VAL A 78 15.33 -12.52 6.15
C VAL A 78 16.21 -13.49 6.92
N LYS A 79 17.16 -12.98 7.72
CA LYS A 79 18.00 -13.84 8.57
C LYS A 79 17.18 -14.61 9.61
N ASN A 80 16.24 -13.95 10.28
CA ASN A 80 15.37 -14.60 11.26
C ASN A 80 14.41 -15.59 10.59
N HIS A 81 13.92 -15.27 9.39
CA HIS A 81 13.10 -16.18 8.59
C HIS A 81 13.87 -17.45 8.22
N ILE A 82 15.08 -17.33 7.66
CA ILE A 82 15.96 -18.47 7.35
C ILE A 82 16.28 -19.30 8.61
N SER A 83 16.41 -18.65 9.76
CA SER A 83 16.67 -19.32 11.05
C SER A 83 15.40 -19.86 11.71
N GLU A 84 14.22 -19.69 11.10
CA GLU A 84 12.92 -20.18 11.59
C GLU A 84 12.58 -19.70 13.02
N THR A 85 13.00 -18.47 13.37
CA THR A 85 12.82 -17.88 14.71
C THR A 85 11.62 -16.94 14.83
N ILE A 86 10.92 -16.68 13.73
CA ILE A 86 9.73 -15.85 13.63
C ILE A 86 8.72 -16.52 12.71
N VAL A 87 7.44 -16.19 12.87
CA VAL A 87 6.36 -16.81 12.10
C VAL A 87 6.30 -16.25 10.67
N PHE A 88 6.57 -14.96 10.52
CA PHE A 88 6.75 -14.33 9.20
C PHE A 88 7.78 -13.20 9.24
N ALA A 89 8.36 -12.88 8.08
CA ALA A 89 9.22 -11.71 7.94
C ALA A 89 8.61 -10.68 7.00
N ALA A 90 9.09 -9.41 7.08
CA ALA A 90 8.85 -8.41 6.03
C ALA A 90 10.15 -7.99 5.34
N SER A 91 10.10 -7.77 4.03
CA SER A 91 11.26 -7.36 3.21
C SER A 91 10.83 -6.53 1.99
N ASP A 92 11.56 -5.43 1.73
CA ASP A 92 11.38 -4.62 0.52
C ASP A 92 12.24 -5.15 -0.65
N ALA A 93 13.08 -6.14 -0.38
CA ALA A 93 13.85 -6.86 -1.39
C ALA A 93 13.39 -8.31 -1.45
N PRO A 94 13.09 -8.86 -2.62
CA PRO A 94 12.83 -10.28 -2.77
C PRO A 94 14.02 -11.12 -2.29
N LEU A 95 13.75 -12.37 -1.90
CA LEU A 95 14.82 -13.31 -1.59
C LEU A 95 15.72 -13.51 -2.82
N LYS A 96 17.02 -13.32 -2.65
CA LYS A 96 17.99 -13.71 -3.67
C LYS A 96 18.13 -15.25 -3.73
N PRO A 97 18.65 -15.82 -4.82
CA PRO A 97 18.71 -17.28 -5.01
C PRO A 97 19.28 -18.04 -3.80
N THR A 98 20.38 -17.56 -3.21
CA THR A 98 20.99 -18.20 -2.03
C THR A 98 20.14 -18.10 -0.77
N GLU A 99 19.30 -17.08 -0.63
CA GLU A 99 18.35 -16.94 0.48
C GLU A 99 17.14 -17.86 0.27
N SER A 100 16.65 -17.98 -0.99
CA SER A 100 15.59 -18.93 -1.34
C SER A 100 16.01 -20.38 -1.18
N GLU A 101 17.27 -20.71 -1.47
CA GLU A 101 17.83 -22.04 -1.21
C GLU A 101 17.90 -22.36 0.31
N ALA A 102 18.18 -21.33 1.13
CA ALA A 102 18.26 -21.45 2.58
C ALA A 102 16.88 -21.45 3.27
N ALA A 103 15.86 -20.88 2.62
CA ALA A 103 14.47 -20.85 3.08
C ALA A 103 13.53 -21.34 1.96
N PRO A 104 13.58 -22.64 1.63
CA PRO A 104 12.76 -23.19 0.56
C PRO A 104 11.26 -23.09 0.87
N ASN A 105 10.43 -23.00 -0.18
CA ASN A 105 8.99 -22.89 -0.07
C ASN A 105 8.53 -21.62 0.70
N THR A 106 9.31 -20.54 0.62
CA THR A 106 8.88 -19.23 1.09
C THR A 106 7.96 -18.57 0.08
N LEU A 107 6.80 -18.15 0.53
CA LEU A 107 5.86 -17.31 -0.22
C LEU A 107 6.30 -15.85 -0.12
N HIS A 108 6.29 -15.13 -1.24
CA HIS A 108 6.37 -13.67 -1.28
C HIS A 108 4.94 -13.13 -1.44
N ILE A 109 4.41 -12.56 -0.38
CA ILE A 109 3.06 -11.97 -0.39
C ILE A 109 3.21 -10.46 -0.45
N PRO A 110 2.90 -9.81 -1.60
CA PRO A 110 2.93 -8.36 -1.69
C PRO A 110 1.95 -7.75 -0.68
N GLU A 111 2.42 -6.78 0.10
CA GLU A 111 1.61 -6.16 1.14
C GLU A 111 1.25 -4.70 0.87
N ALA A 112 2.15 -3.95 0.24
CA ALA A 112 1.96 -2.55 -0.14
C ALA A 112 2.95 -2.14 -1.22
N ILE A 113 2.75 -0.94 -1.78
CA ILE A 113 3.71 -0.30 -2.68
C ILE A 113 4.08 1.04 -2.05
N GLY A 114 5.37 1.37 -2.06
CA GLY A 114 5.86 2.63 -1.53
C GLY A 114 7.00 3.22 -2.35
N GLY A 115 7.46 4.40 -1.96
CA GLY A 115 8.54 5.11 -2.62
C GLY A 115 9.68 5.44 -1.66
N VAL A 116 10.91 5.33 -2.15
CA VAL A 116 12.10 5.81 -1.44
C VAL A 116 12.35 7.26 -1.85
N THR A 117 12.24 8.18 -0.90
CA THR A 117 12.45 9.61 -1.14
C THR A 117 13.93 9.97 -1.04
N ILE A 118 14.34 11.03 -1.76
CA ILE A 118 15.62 11.71 -1.54
C ILE A 118 15.34 12.87 -0.59
N ALA A 119 15.42 12.57 0.69
CA ALA A 119 15.10 13.50 1.77
C ALA A 119 16.33 14.39 2.10
N TYR A 120 16.10 15.63 2.50
CA TYR A 120 17.18 16.57 2.78
C TYR A 120 16.84 17.52 3.93
N ASN A 121 17.87 18.15 4.48
CA ASN A 121 17.76 19.21 5.46
C ASN A 121 18.53 20.45 4.97
N LEU A 122 17.85 21.33 4.24
CA LEU A 122 18.37 22.60 3.77
C LEU A 122 17.67 23.75 4.52
N PRO A 123 18.33 24.38 5.51
CA PRO A 123 17.74 25.50 6.24
C PRO A 123 17.25 26.61 5.32
N GLY A 124 15.99 26.99 5.43
CA GLY A 124 15.35 28.04 4.64
C GLY A 124 14.81 27.60 3.29
N MET A 125 14.87 26.31 2.95
CA MET A 125 14.27 25.73 1.75
C MET A 125 12.98 24.98 2.13
N SER A 126 11.90 25.29 1.45
CA SER A 126 10.63 24.61 1.67
C SER A 126 10.54 23.28 0.93
N GLU A 127 9.49 22.55 1.19
CA GLU A 127 9.20 21.27 0.55
C GLU A 127 9.19 21.36 -0.98
N SER A 128 9.68 20.31 -1.62
CA SER A 128 9.51 20.08 -3.07
C SER A 128 10.25 21.06 -4.01
N GLU A 129 11.15 21.87 -3.51
CA GLU A 129 11.89 22.83 -4.34
C GLU A 129 13.13 22.24 -5.02
N LEU A 130 13.77 21.22 -4.42
CA LEU A 130 14.98 20.61 -4.96
C LEU A 130 14.65 19.59 -6.06
N LYS A 131 15.34 19.72 -7.21
CA LYS A 131 15.28 18.79 -8.34
C LYS A 131 16.62 18.12 -8.52
N LEU A 132 16.61 16.79 -8.67
CA LEU A 132 17.81 15.99 -8.84
C LEU A 132 17.63 14.95 -9.96
N THR A 133 18.64 14.79 -10.81
CA THR A 133 18.70 13.64 -11.72
C THR A 133 19.32 12.43 -11.01
N GLY A 134 19.08 11.23 -11.54
CA GLY A 134 19.67 10.01 -11.00
C GLY A 134 21.19 10.04 -10.97
N GLU A 135 21.82 10.58 -12.00
CA GLU A 135 23.27 10.72 -12.07
C GLU A 135 23.82 11.65 -10.98
N VAL A 136 23.14 12.79 -10.74
CA VAL A 136 23.53 13.73 -9.69
C VAL A 136 23.38 13.09 -8.31
N ILE A 137 22.32 12.34 -8.07
CA ILE A 137 22.14 11.58 -6.81
C ILE A 137 23.27 10.57 -6.64
N ALA A 138 23.60 9.79 -7.68
CA ALA A 138 24.71 8.84 -7.63
C ALA A 138 26.04 9.53 -7.32
N ASP A 139 26.34 10.66 -7.95
CA ASP A 139 27.58 11.41 -7.73
C ASP A 139 27.67 12.01 -6.32
N ILE A 140 26.54 12.41 -5.72
CA ILE A 140 26.48 12.82 -4.30
C ILE A 140 26.86 11.63 -3.40
N PHE A 141 26.24 10.46 -3.60
CA PHE A 141 26.49 9.29 -2.76
C PHE A 141 27.84 8.62 -3.03
N LEU A 142 28.45 8.85 -4.20
CA LEU A 142 29.86 8.51 -4.50
C LEU A 142 30.86 9.49 -3.84
N GLY A 143 30.40 10.61 -3.27
CA GLY A 143 31.25 11.64 -2.70
C GLY A 143 31.98 12.50 -3.76
N LYS A 144 31.50 12.52 -5.00
CA LYS A 144 32.06 13.35 -6.10
C LYS A 144 31.46 14.77 -6.04
N ILE A 145 30.17 14.89 -5.80
CA ILE A 145 29.49 16.14 -5.52
C ILE A 145 29.41 16.29 -4.01
N THR A 146 30.09 17.27 -3.47
CA THR A 146 30.25 17.47 -2.03
C THR A 146 29.63 18.77 -1.51
N LYS A 147 29.10 19.63 -2.40
CA LYS A 147 28.48 20.91 -2.03
C LYS A 147 27.11 21.07 -2.68
N PHE A 148 26.17 21.72 -1.96
CA PHE A 148 24.83 21.96 -2.50
C PHE A 148 24.82 22.93 -3.70
N ASN A 149 25.72 23.91 -3.72
CA ASN A 149 25.85 24.85 -4.85
C ASN A 149 26.72 24.32 -6.00
N ASP A 150 27.05 23.03 -6.02
CA ASP A 150 27.72 22.42 -7.16
C ASP A 150 26.97 22.74 -8.47
N PRO A 151 27.68 23.13 -9.55
CA PRO A 151 27.01 23.43 -10.82
C PRO A 151 26.07 22.34 -11.34
N ALA A 152 26.33 21.06 -11.05
CA ALA A 152 25.48 19.97 -11.46
C ALA A 152 24.09 20.03 -10.75
N ILE A 153 24.05 20.45 -9.49
CA ILE A 153 22.79 20.65 -8.75
C ILE A 153 22.17 22.01 -9.12
N GLN A 154 22.98 23.08 -9.14
CA GLN A 154 22.49 24.44 -9.35
C GLN A 154 21.81 24.60 -10.72
N ASN A 155 22.33 23.97 -11.77
CA ASN A 155 21.75 24.05 -13.13
C ASN A 155 20.40 23.38 -13.24
N LEU A 156 20.11 22.37 -12.41
CA LEU A 156 18.80 21.71 -12.33
C LEU A 156 17.77 22.56 -11.57
N ASN A 157 18.24 23.54 -10.78
CA ASN A 157 17.44 24.37 -9.88
C ASN A 157 17.59 25.87 -10.20
N PRO A 158 17.24 26.31 -11.44
CA PRO A 158 17.38 27.71 -11.81
C PRO A 158 16.42 28.57 -10.96
N GLY A 159 16.94 29.64 -10.39
CA GLY A 159 16.18 30.56 -9.53
C GLY A 159 16.17 30.19 -8.04
N VAL A 160 16.68 29.02 -7.67
CA VAL A 160 16.93 28.64 -6.28
C VAL A 160 18.39 28.99 -5.93
N SER A 161 18.61 29.72 -4.84
CA SER A 161 19.95 30.00 -4.34
C SER A 161 20.40 28.89 -3.41
N LEU A 162 21.17 27.94 -3.96
CA LEU A 162 21.72 26.85 -3.15
C LEU A 162 22.91 27.32 -2.32
N PRO A 163 23.07 26.88 -1.06
CA PRO A 163 24.14 27.35 -0.18
C PRO A 163 25.50 26.74 -0.56
N ASP A 164 26.58 27.50 -0.31
CA ASP A 164 27.95 27.01 -0.40
C ASP A 164 28.35 26.22 0.86
N GLU A 165 27.61 25.12 1.11
CA GLU A 165 27.76 24.26 2.27
C GLU A 165 28.06 22.82 1.84
N ASP A 166 28.84 22.12 2.64
CA ASP A 166 29.20 20.73 2.40
C ASP A 166 27.97 19.81 2.63
N ILE A 167 27.80 18.84 1.73
CA ILE A 167 26.73 17.83 1.83
C ILE A 167 27.12 16.75 2.84
N VAL A 168 26.28 16.51 3.84
CA VAL A 168 26.38 15.36 4.72
C VAL A 168 25.44 14.26 4.24
N VAL A 169 26.00 13.18 3.69
CA VAL A 169 25.20 12.03 3.24
C VAL A 169 24.71 11.22 4.43
N ALA A 170 23.44 10.89 4.45
CA ALA A 170 22.81 9.99 5.44
C ALA A 170 22.40 8.68 4.77
N HIS A 171 22.79 7.54 5.32
CA HIS A 171 22.50 6.22 4.77
C HIS A 171 22.14 5.20 5.84
N ARG A 172 21.69 4.01 5.45
CA ARG A 172 21.38 2.91 6.38
C ARG A 172 22.66 2.26 6.89
N SER A 173 22.67 1.94 8.18
CA SER A 173 23.75 1.19 8.84
C SER A 173 23.45 -0.28 9.07
N ASP A 174 22.22 -0.71 8.77
CA ASP A 174 21.73 -2.08 8.88
C ASP A 174 21.46 -2.68 7.49
N GLY A 175 21.21 -3.99 7.44
CA GLY A 175 20.79 -4.66 6.21
C GLY A 175 19.34 -4.29 5.85
N ALA A 176 19.16 -3.44 4.83
CA ALA A 176 17.89 -2.81 4.52
C ALA A 176 17.38 -3.10 3.11
N GLY A 177 16.08 -3.38 2.99
CA GLY A 177 15.41 -3.41 1.70
C GLY A 177 15.36 -2.01 1.07
N THR A 178 15.12 -0.96 1.86
CA THR A 178 15.20 0.44 1.40
C THR A 178 16.55 0.76 0.76
N THR A 179 17.65 0.26 1.33
CA THR A 179 18.98 0.34 0.70
C THR A 179 19.01 -0.41 -0.62
N PHE A 180 18.52 -1.66 -0.64
CA PHE A 180 18.48 -2.46 -1.87
C PHE A 180 17.74 -1.73 -3.01
N VAL A 181 16.58 -1.16 -2.72
CA VAL A 181 15.78 -0.38 -3.68
C VAL A 181 16.55 0.84 -4.18
N PHE A 182 17.09 1.61 -3.27
CA PHE A 182 17.83 2.83 -3.59
C PHE A 182 19.09 2.55 -4.43
N VAL A 183 19.93 1.61 -4.00
CA VAL A 183 21.16 1.28 -4.74
C VAL A 183 20.89 0.55 -6.06
N SER A 184 19.76 -0.18 -6.17
CA SER A 184 19.31 -0.73 -7.45
C SER A 184 18.91 0.36 -8.45
N TYR A 185 18.32 1.46 -7.97
CA TYR A 185 18.09 2.62 -8.80
C TYR A 185 19.41 3.28 -9.21
N LEU A 186 20.34 3.53 -8.28
CA LEU A 186 21.63 4.13 -8.58
C LEU A 186 22.45 3.30 -9.59
N ALA A 187 22.42 1.99 -9.49
CA ALA A 187 23.10 1.10 -10.44
C ALA A 187 22.51 1.18 -11.87
N GLN A 188 21.20 1.48 -12.00
CA GLN A 188 20.58 1.66 -13.32
C GLN A 188 20.91 3.00 -13.97
N VAL A 189 21.16 4.06 -13.16
CA VAL A 189 21.38 5.43 -13.66
C VAL A 189 22.86 5.86 -13.64
N SER A 190 23.75 5.05 -13.05
CA SER A 190 25.18 5.32 -12.95
C SER A 190 25.98 4.03 -13.08
N GLN A 191 26.69 3.89 -14.21
CA GLN A 191 27.62 2.78 -14.42
C GLN A 191 28.73 2.76 -13.35
N GLU A 192 29.21 3.94 -12.95
CA GLU A 192 30.27 4.05 -11.94
C GLU A 192 29.79 3.54 -10.57
N TRP A 193 28.51 3.80 -10.21
CA TRP A 193 27.92 3.23 -9.00
C TRP A 193 27.89 1.70 -9.08
N ASP A 194 27.38 1.16 -10.19
CA ASP A 194 27.26 -0.31 -10.38
C ASP A 194 28.62 -1.02 -10.29
N GLU A 195 29.65 -0.44 -10.91
CA GLU A 195 31.00 -1.02 -10.91
C GLU A 195 31.73 -0.90 -9.56
N LYS A 196 31.54 0.21 -8.82
CA LYS A 196 32.30 0.49 -7.59
C LYS A 196 31.61 0.06 -6.30
N VAL A 197 30.28 0.16 -6.25
CA VAL A 197 29.49 -0.08 -5.05
C VAL A 197 28.54 -1.25 -5.24
N GLY A 198 27.84 -1.31 -6.38
CA GLY A 198 26.90 -2.36 -6.74
C GLY A 198 25.58 -2.31 -5.98
N VAL A 199 24.91 -3.49 -5.94
CA VAL A 199 23.56 -3.66 -5.39
C VAL A 199 23.53 -4.64 -4.23
N GLY A 200 22.85 -4.27 -3.14
CA GLY A 200 22.68 -5.15 -1.97
C GLY A 200 21.82 -4.54 -0.88
N LYS A 201 21.38 -5.38 0.09
CA LYS A 201 20.73 -4.89 1.32
C LYS A 201 21.72 -4.14 2.24
N SER A 202 23.04 -4.33 2.01
CA SER A 202 24.15 -3.62 2.64
C SER A 202 25.23 -3.45 1.59
N VAL A 203 25.84 -2.27 1.52
CA VAL A 203 26.94 -1.91 0.63
C VAL A 203 28.01 -1.16 1.41
N GLU A 204 29.23 -1.08 0.83
CA GLU A 204 30.30 -0.23 1.36
C GLU A 204 30.04 1.22 0.91
N TRP A 205 29.53 2.04 1.81
CA TRP A 205 29.22 3.43 1.51
C TRP A 205 30.50 4.27 1.34
N PRO A 206 30.65 4.99 0.21
CA PRO A 206 31.82 5.84 -0.01
C PRO A 206 31.94 6.99 0.98
N ALA A 207 30.82 7.51 1.48
CA ALA A 207 30.75 8.62 2.42
C ALA A 207 29.46 8.60 3.23
N GLY A 208 29.43 9.34 4.32
CA GLY A 208 28.19 9.63 5.04
C GLY A 208 28.12 9.11 6.48
N ILE A 209 26.94 9.28 7.08
CA ILE A 209 26.60 8.90 8.44
C ILE A 209 25.50 7.83 8.40
N GLY A 210 25.74 6.71 9.10
CA GLY A 210 24.80 5.61 9.16
C GLY A 210 23.69 5.82 10.21
N GLY A 211 22.41 5.62 9.79
CA GLY A 211 21.26 5.52 10.68
C GLY A 211 20.65 4.10 10.63
N LYS A 212 20.26 3.55 11.77
CA LYS A 212 19.59 2.25 11.83
C LYS A 212 18.09 2.41 11.57
N GLY A 213 17.54 1.65 10.61
CA GLY A 213 16.15 1.76 10.20
C GLY A 213 15.89 3.03 9.38
N ASN A 214 14.69 3.15 8.79
CA ASN A 214 14.23 4.41 8.17
C ASN A 214 14.15 5.52 9.23
N GLU A 215 13.70 5.21 10.43
CA GLU A 215 13.63 6.10 11.59
C GLU A 215 14.99 6.68 11.98
N GLY A 216 16.05 5.86 11.93
CA GLY A 216 17.40 6.31 12.25
C GLY A 216 17.97 7.27 11.19
N VAL A 217 17.75 6.98 9.91
CA VAL A 217 18.16 7.88 8.81
C VAL A 217 17.33 9.16 8.84
N ALA A 218 16.02 9.09 9.06
CA ALA A 218 15.15 10.25 9.22
C ALA A 218 15.65 11.16 10.35
N ASN A 219 16.04 10.57 11.49
CA ASN A 219 16.61 11.35 12.60
C ASN A 219 17.95 12.01 12.26
N VAL A 220 18.86 11.31 11.55
CA VAL A 220 20.13 11.91 11.08
C VAL A 220 19.83 13.11 10.19
N ILE A 221 18.94 12.98 9.21
CA ILE A 221 18.56 14.08 8.31
C ILE A 221 17.96 15.24 9.11
N LYS A 222 16.99 14.97 9.96
CA LYS A 222 16.27 16.00 10.73
C LYS A 222 17.20 16.81 11.65
N THR A 223 18.20 16.16 12.24
CA THR A 223 19.09 16.79 13.23
C THR A 223 20.39 17.33 12.65
N THR A 224 20.71 17.01 11.40
CA THR A 224 21.96 17.44 10.74
C THR A 224 21.66 18.43 9.62
N PRO A 225 21.89 19.74 9.80
CA PRO A 225 21.79 20.71 8.73
C PRO A 225 22.67 20.32 7.53
N TYR A 226 22.23 20.64 6.33
CA TYR A 226 22.91 20.35 5.07
C TYR A 226 23.13 18.86 4.82
N SER A 227 22.24 18.02 5.32
CA SER A 227 22.25 16.59 5.02
C SER A 227 21.30 16.25 3.88
N ILE A 228 21.63 15.15 3.19
CA ILE A 228 20.81 14.48 2.19
C ILE A 228 20.87 12.97 2.43
N GLY A 229 19.74 12.28 2.26
CA GLY A 229 19.67 10.84 2.48
C GLY A 229 18.46 10.23 1.78
N TYR A 230 18.27 8.94 1.99
CA TYR A 230 17.11 8.22 1.44
C TYR A 230 16.31 7.55 2.56
N ILE A 231 15.01 7.75 2.54
CA ILE A 231 14.05 7.15 3.47
C ILE A 231 12.74 6.83 2.73
N GLU A 232 11.95 5.93 3.29
CA GLU A 232 10.61 5.69 2.80
C GLU A 232 9.70 6.92 3.03
N LEU A 233 8.74 7.14 2.14
CA LEU A 233 7.91 8.35 2.05
C LEU A 233 7.12 8.65 3.35
N ALA A 234 6.54 7.64 4.02
CA ALA A 234 5.80 7.84 5.26
C ALA A 234 6.67 8.47 6.36
N TYR A 235 7.96 8.11 6.42
CA TYR A 235 8.88 8.70 7.40
C TYR A 235 9.20 10.17 7.09
N ALA A 236 9.27 10.54 5.81
CA ALA A 236 9.44 11.94 5.43
C ALA A 236 8.23 12.77 5.89
N PHE A 237 7.00 12.29 5.64
CA PHE A 237 5.77 12.94 6.08
C PHE A 237 5.64 13.00 7.59
N GLN A 238 5.82 11.89 8.31
CA GLN A 238 5.68 11.84 9.76
C GLN A 238 6.67 12.74 10.52
N ASN A 239 7.79 13.08 9.88
CA ASN A 239 8.85 13.90 10.48
C ASN A 239 8.96 15.30 9.91
N ASP A 240 8.08 15.70 8.98
CA ASP A 240 8.12 16.98 8.26
C ASP A 240 9.49 17.22 7.60
N ILE A 241 10.04 16.17 6.96
CA ILE A 241 11.35 16.25 6.28
C ILE A 241 11.10 16.52 4.79
N PRO A 242 11.68 17.62 4.23
CA PRO A 242 11.61 17.91 2.80
C PRO A 242 12.29 16.83 1.94
N TYR A 243 11.82 16.65 0.72
CA TYR A 243 12.37 15.69 -0.24
C TYR A 243 12.37 16.24 -1.66
N ALA A 244 13.30 15.76 -2.48
CA ALA A 244 13.52 16.23 -3.83
C ALA A 244 12.53 15.58 -4.83
N ALA A 245 12.24 16.32 -5.90
CA ALA A 245 11.71 15.75 -7.12
C ALA A 245 12.86 15.08 -7.90
N VAL A 246 12.64 13.84 -8.34
CA VAL A 246 13.63 13.04 -9.07
C VAL A 246 13.24 12.93 -10.53
N GLU A 247 14.21 13.07 -11.44
CA GLU A 247 13.97 12.89 -12.86
C GLU A 247 13.46 11.47 -13.15
N ASN A 248 12.38 11.37 -13.94
CA ASN A 248 11.78 10.09 -14.32
C ASN A 248 12.65 9.31 -15.32
N ALA A 249 12.35 8.04 -15.53
CA ALA A 249 13.09 7.15 -16.42
C ALA A 249 13.22 7.68 -17.87
N ASP A 250 12.23 8.43 -18.33
CA ASP A 250 12.19 8.96 -19.70
C ASP A 250 12.99 10.27 -19.86
N GLY A 251 13.52 10.84 -18.76
CA GLY A 251 14.27 12.09 -18.76
C GLY A 251 13.44 13.33 -19.14
N THR A 252 12.12 13.24 -18.95
CA THR A 252 11.17 14.27 -19.41
C THR A 252 10.70 15.17 -18.29
N ASN A 253 10.54 14.63 -17.08
CA ASN A 253 9.96 15.32 -15.94
C ASN A 253 10.71 15.05 -14.63
N PHE A 254 10.68 16.04 -13.73
CA PHE A 254 11.02 15.84 -12.32
C PHE A 254 9.75 15.49 -11.56
N VAL A 255 9.71 14.30 -10.98
CA VAL A 255 8.54 13.73 -10.33
C VAL A 255 8.75 13.70 -8.83
N LEU A 256 7.81 14.28 -8.08
CA LEU A 256 7.77 14.15 -6.63
C LEU A 256 7.22 12.77 -6.23
N PRO A 257 7.76 12.15 -5.17
CA PRO A 257 7.15 10.99 -4.57
C PRO A 257 5.76 11.34 -4.01
N SER A 258 4.76 10.63 -4.47
CA SER A 258 3.37 10.73 -4.03
C SER A 258 2.68 9.40 -4.30
N MET A 259 1.54 9.15 -3.66
CA MET A 259 0.75 7.96 -3.96
C MET A 259 0.45 7.82 -5.46
N GLN A 260 0.11 8.93 -6.14
CA GLN A 260 -0.20 8.95 -7.56
C GLN A 260 1.00 8.58 -8.42
N SER A 261 2.19 9.15 -8.13
CA SER A 261 3.40 8.89 -8.92
C SER A 261 4.00 7.50 -8.64
N ILE A 262 3.88 6.99 -7.43
CA ILE A 262 4.25 5.63 -7.05
C ILE A 262 3.28 4.61 -7.69
N ALA A 263 1.97 4.88 -7.67
CA ALA A 263 0.98 4.07 -8.36
C ALA A 263 1.22 4.02 -9.88
N ALA A 264 1.61 5.15 -10.48
CA ALA A 264 1.96 5.21 -11.91
C ALA A 264 3.12 4.27 -12.24
N ALA A 265 4.15 4.19 -11.39
CA ALA A 265 5.27 3.27 -11.58
C ALA A 265 4.86 1.79 -11.53
N SER A 266 3.82 1.44 -10.79
CA SER A 266 3.32 0.07 -10.68
C SER A 266 2.22 -0.30 -11.69
N ALA A 267 1.65 0.66 -12.42
CA ALA A 267 0.44 0.49 -13.21
C ALA A 267 0.52 -0.59 -14.31
N GLY A 268 1.71 -0.93 -14.79
CA GLY A 268 1.90 -1.97 -15.82
C GLY A 268 2.42 -3.30 -15.28
N ALA A 269 2.69 -3.40 -13.98
CA ALA A 269 3.41 -4.54 -13.42
C ALA A 269 2.53 -5.78 -13.20
N ALA A 270 1.28 -5.64 -12.79
CA ALA A 270 0.43 -6.74 -12.35
C ALA A 270 0.38 -7.96 -13.28
N PRO A 271 0.27 -7.82 -14.63
CA PRO A 271 0.22 -8.98 -15.53
C PRO A 271 1.52 -9.79 -15.61
N THR A 272 2.64 -9.21 -15.16
CA THR A 272 3.98 -9.82 -15.26
C THR A 272 4.49 -10.35 -13.92
N LEU A 273 3.74 -10.12 -12.84
CA LEU A 273 4.12 -10.59 -11.51
C LEU A 273 4.02 -12.12 -11.41
N PRO A 274 4.99 -12.78 -10.77
CA PRO A 274 4.93 -14.21 -10.51
C PRO A 274 3.89 -14.54 -9.42
N GLN A 275 3.57 -15.82 -9.28
CA GLN A 275 2.79 -16.29 -8.15
C GLN A 275 3.60 -16.18 -6.83
N ALA A 276 2.92 -16.13 -5.69
CA ALA A 276 3.59 -15.97 -4.40
C ALA A 276 4.67 -17.02 -4.10
N HIS A 277 4.52 -18.25 -4.60
CA HIS A 277 5.45 -19.36 -4.43
C HIS A 277 6.58 -19.42 -5.47
N GLU A 278 6.53 -18.56 -6.47
CA GLU A 278 7.57 -18.47 -7.51
C GLU A 278 8.67 -17.48 -7.10
N SER A 279 9.75 -17.45 -7.88
CA SER A 279 10.84 -16.51 -7.60
C SER A 279 10.43 -15.09 -7.98
N TRP A 280 10.55 -14.18 -7.01
CA TRP A 280 10.39 -12.73 -7.22
C TRP A 280 11.73 -12.03 -7.49
N TYR A 281 12.84 -12.78 -7.47
CA TYR A 281 14.16 -12.22 -7.76
C TYR A 281 14.23 -11.66 -9.18
N GLY A 282 14.60 -10.38 -9.29
CA GLY A 282 14.61 -9.66 -10.57
C GLY A 282 13.29 -8.97 -10.96
N ILE A 283 12.20 -9.18 -10.19
CA ILE A 283 10.97 -8.42 -10.36
C ILE A 283 11.14 -7.04 -9.73
N SER A 284 10.90 -5.99 -10.52
CA SER A 284 11.14 -4.60 -10.09
C SER A 284 10.22 -3.64 -10.84
N ILE A 285 9.80 -2.60 -10.13
CA ILE A 285 9.16 -1.39 -10.69
C ILE A 285 10.06 -0.15 -10.52
N ILE A 286 11.32 -0.38 -10.15
CA ILE A 286 12.33 0.69 -10.04
C ILE A 286 12.63 1.22 -11.43
N ASN A 287 12.66 2.54 -11.57
CA ASN A 287 12.90 3.25 -12.82
C ASN A 287 11.91 2.85 -13.93
N ALA A 288 10.64 2.59 -13.55
CA ALA A 288 9.59 2.29 -14.50
C ALA A 288 9.31 3.50 -15.41
N PRO A 289 9.05 3.26 -16.71
CA PRO A 289 8.79 4.34 -17.67
C PRO A 289 7.46 5.03 -17.35
N GLY A 290 7.32 6.26 -17.85
CA GLY A 290 6.10 7.06 -17.78
C GLY A 290 6.32 8.45 -17.21
N ASP A 291 5.66 9.42 -17.82
CA ASP A 291 5.82 10.86 -17.50
C ASP A 291 5.65 11.20 -16.02
N ASN A 292 4.78 10.47 -15.32
CA ASN A 292 4.45 10.71 -13.92
C ASN A 292 4.93 9.57 -13.00
N SER A 293 5.71 8.61 -13.50
CA SER A 293 6.22 7.50 -12.70
C SER A 293 7.35 7.97 -11.78
N TYR A 294 7.19 7.76 -10.46
CA TYR A 294 8.27 8.03 -9.52
C TYR A 294 9.34 6.93 -9.61
N PRO A 295 10.62 7.26 -9.91
CA PRO A 295 11.58 6.24 -10.30
C PRO A 295 12.05 5.31 -9.18
N ILE A 296 11.93 5.71 -7.90
CA ILE A 296 12.40 4.91 -6.77
C ILE A 296 11.20 4.29 -6.04
N SER A 297 10.37 3.56 -6.80
CA SER A 297 9.17 2.88 -6.31
C SER A 297 9.40 1.37 -6.19
N THR A 298 8.76 0.71 -5.22
CA THR A 298 8.91 -0.72 -4.97
C THR A 298 7.69 -1.34 -4.32
N PHE A 299 7.51 -2.65 -4.54
CA PHE A 299 6.69 -3.49 -3.67
C PHE A 299 7.43 -3.78 -2.36
N THR A 300 6.68 -4.02 -1.29
CA THR A 300 7.16 -4.65 -0.07
C THR A 300 6.38 -5.94 0.18
N TYR A 301 7.00 -6.92 0.82
CA TYR A 301 6.53 -8.30 0.87
C TYR A 301 6.52 -8.83 2.30
N LEU A 302 5.49 -9.61 2.63
CA LEU A 302 5.53 -10.55 3.73
C LEU A 302 6.11 -11.89 3.21
N LEU A 303 7.07 -12.43 3.94
CA LEU A 303 7.71 -13.72 3.67
C LEU A 303 7.15 -14.76 4.63
N VAL A 304 6.46 -15.75 4.09
CA VAL A 304 5.74 -16.78 4.85
C VAL A 304 6.12 -18.15 4.33
N TYR A 305 6.40 -19.11 5.21
CA TYR A 305 6.59 -20.50 4.78
C TYR A 305 5.27 -21.14 4.33
N GLU A 306 5.30 -21.95 3.27
CA GLU A 306 4.16 -22.82 2.94
C GLU A 306 3.87 -23.85 4.04
N ASN A 307 4.89 -24.32 4.75
CA ASN A 307 4.75 -25.22 5.87
C ASN A 307 5.20 -24.55 7.16
N LEU A 308 4.28 -24.34 8.09
CA LEU A 308 4.51 -23.60 9.33
C LEU A 308 5.06 -24.47 10.48
N ASN A 309 5.25 -25.78 10.30
CA ASN A 309 5.65 -26.68 11.38
C ASN A 309 6.95 -26.32 12.08
N ASN A 310 7.86 -25.62 11.38
CA ASN A 310 9.15 -25.22 11.95
C ASN A 310 9.08 -23.88 12.72
N VAL A 311 8.04 -23.06 12.44
CA VAL A 311 7.93 -21.71 13.02
C VAL A 311 6.81 -21.58 14.04
N THR A 312 5.92 -22.56 14.12
CA THR A 312 4.91 -22.70 15.18
C THR A 312 4.59 -24.19 15.41
N ASN A 313 4.15 -24.54 16.61
CA ASN A 313 3.60 -25.86 17.00
C ASN A 313 2.13 -25.76 17.41
N ASP A 314 1.50 -24.64 17.13
CA ASP A 314 0.13 -24.33 17.50
C ASP A 314 -0.74 -24.10 16.26
N PRO A 315 -1.81 -24.90 16.04
CA PRO A 315 -2.71 -24.75 14.91
C PRO A 315 -3.46 -23.42 14.92
N ASP A 316 -3.79 -22.87 16.09
CA ASP A 316 -4.51 -21.60 16.20
C ASP A 316 -3.63 -20.42 15.76
N THR A 317 -2.31 -20.50 16.04
CA THR A 317 -1.32 -19.55 15.49
C THR A 317 -1.27 -19.63 13.97
N ALA A 318 -1.28 -20.84 13.39
CA ALA A 318 -1.22 -21.01 11.94
C ALA A 318 -2.47 -20.45 11.24
N GLN A 319 -3.66 -20.72 11.76
CA GLN A 319 -4.93 -20.19 11.22
C GLN A 319 -5.03 -18.68 11.40
N SER A 320 -4.69 -18.17 12.59
CA SER A 320 -4.72 -16.73 12.88
C SER A 320 -3.72 -15.95 12.03
N LEU A 321 -2.55 -16.51 11.73
CA LEU A 321 -1.58 -15.92 10.80
C LEU A 321 -2.18 -15.75 9.40
N VAL A 322 -2.77 -16.82 8.86
CA VAL A 322 -3.38 -16.81 7.53
C VAL A 322 -4.52 -15.78 7.47
N HIS A 323 -5.38 -15.74 8.48
CA HIS A 323 -6.47 -14.78 8.57
C HIS A 323 -5.95 -13.33 8.69
N MET A 324 -4.95 -13.08 9.54
CA MET A 324 -4.38 -11.76 9.75
C MET A 324 -3.71 -11.23 8.47
N ILE A 325 -2.91 -12.04 7.79
CA ILE A 325 -2.27 -11.62 6.53
C ILE A 325 -3.32 -11.41 5.43
N HIS A 326 -4.33 -12.27 5.34
CA HIS A 326 -5.45 -12.07 4.42
C HIS A 326 -6.12 -10.71 4.68
N TRP A 327 -6.43 -10.39 5.94
CA TRP A 327 -7.00 -9.10 6.30
C TRP A 327 -6.06 -7.93 5.95
N MET A 328 -4.75 -8.05 6.20
CA MET A 328 -3.77 -7.00 5.84
C MET A 328 -3.78 -6.68 4.35
N ILE A 329 -3.82 -7.71 3.49
CA ILE A 329 -3.78 -7.53 2.03
C ILE A 329 -5.15 -7.27 1.40
N THR A 330 -6.24 -7.28 2.18
CA THR A 330 -7.62 -7.00 1.73
C THR A 330 -8.21 -5.81 2.48
N ASP A 331 -8.95 -6.05 3.57
CA ASP A 331 -9.65 -5.01 4.35
C ASP A 331 -8.70 -3.99 5.00
N GLY A 332 -7.50 -4.43 5.36
CA GLY A 332 -6.43 -3.60 5.91
C GLY A 332 -5.89 -2.58 4.92
N GLN A 333 -6.07 -2.80 3.60
CA GLN A 333 -5.55 -1.89 2.57
C GLN A 333 -6.17 -0.49 2.63
N LYS A 334 -7.36 -0.35 3.18
CA LYS A 334 -8.02 0.95 3.41
C LYS A 334 -7.22 1.92 4.29
N PHE A 335 -6.27 1.42 5.06
CA PHE A 335 -5.41 2.23 5.92
C PHE A 335 -4.14 2.72 5.23
N SER A 336 -3.77 2.14 4.08
CA SER A 336 -2.51 2.43 3.38
C SER A 336 -2.38 3.90 2.99
N GLU A 337 -3.44 4.49 2.44
CA GLU A 337 -3.43 5.88 1.96
C GLU A 337 -3.16 6.91 3.07
N SER A 338 -3.63 6.65 4.29
CA SER A 338 -3.42 7.54 5.44
C SER A 338 -1.95 7.67 5.84
N LEU A 339 -1.12 6.73 5.40
CA LEU A 339 0.32 6.68 5.64
C LEU A 339 1.13 6.81 4.35
N HIS A 340 0.51 7.27 3.26
CA HIS A 340 1.14 7.49 1.95
C HIS A 340 1.68 6.23 1.26
N TYR A 341 1.20 5.04 1.64
CA TYR A 341 1.40 3.81 0.86
C TYR A 341 0.32 3.67 -0.21
N VAL A 342 0.71 3.12 -1.36
CA VAL A 342 -0.24 2.74 -2.40
C VAL A 342 -0.80 1.37 -2.08
N PRO A 343 -2.13 1.22 -1.95
CA PRO A 343 -2.76 -0.08 -1.78
C PRO A 343 -2.44 -1.00 -2.96
N ILE A 344 -2.27 -2.29 -2.69
CA ILE A 344 -2.09 -3.27 -3.76
C ILE A 344 -3.40 -3.49 -4.54
N ALA A 345 -3.29 -3.52 -5.88
CA ALA A 345 -4.42 -3.74 -6.77
C ALA A 345 -5.05 -5.14 -6.57
N PRO A 346 -6.35 -5.33 -6.89
CA PRO A 346 -7.02 -6.62 -6.71
C PRO A 346 -6.31 -7.82 -7.34
N GLU A 347 -5.66 -7.62 -8.49
CA GLU A 347 -4.90 -8.66 -9.17
C GLU A 347 -3.65 -9.07 -8.36
N VAL A 348 -3.03 -8.12 -7.67
CA VAL A 348 -1.88 -8.35 -6.78
C VAL A 348 -2.35 -8.97 -5.45
N GLN A 349 -3.49 -8.52 -4.90
CA GLN A 349 -4.12 -9.15 -3.73
C GLN A 349 -4.38 -10.64 -4.00
N LYS A 350 -4.86 -10.96 -5.22
CA LYS A 350 -5.12 -12.35 -5.62
C LYS A 350 -3.87 -13.22 -5.54
N ILE A 351 -2.71 -12.71 -5.93
CA ILE A 351 -1.42 -13.45 -5.81
C ILE A 351 -1.17 -13.81 -4.34
N GLY A 352 -1.36 -12.86 -3.43
CA GLY A 352 -1.21 -13.09 -1.99
C GLY A 352 -2.23 -14.11 -1.45
N ILE A 353 -3.49 -13.97 -1.82
CA ILE A 353 -4.57 -14.88 -1.42
C ILE A 353 -4.30 -16.31 -1.92
N ASP A 354 -3.93 -16.46 -3.19
CA ASP A 354 -3.60 -17.78 -3.76
C ASP A 354 -2.36 -18.40 -3.07
N GLY A 355 -1.41 -17.56 -2.65
CA GLY A 355 -0.28 -17.97 -1.82
C GLY A 355 -0.72 -18.47 -0.44
N LEU A 356 -1.57 -17.71 0.27
CA LEU A 356 -2.07 -18.08 1.60
C LEU A 356 -2.83 -19.41 1.60
N LYS A 357 -3.55 -19.73 0.52
CA LYS A 357 -4.23 -21.03 0.35
C LYS A 357 -3.30 -22.22 0.28
N ARG A 358 -2.00 -21.99 0.07
CA ARG A 358 -0.95 -23.06 0.05
C ARG A 358 -0.37 -23.30 1.44
N VAL A 359 -0.63 -22.41 2.41
CA VAL A 359 -0.07 -22.53 3.76
C VAL A 359 -0.66 -23.74 4.48
N GLN A 360 0.21 -24.55 5.07
CA GLN A 360 -0.13 -25.79 5.73
C GLN A 360 0.49 -25.86 7.13
N PHE A 361 -0.20 -26.57 8.02
CA PHE A 361 0.30 -26.95 9.33
C PHE A 361 -0.06 -28.42 9.59
N ASN A 362 0.91 -29.26 9.99
CA ASN A 362 0.76 -30.71 10.18
C ASN A 362 0.15 -31.46 8.97
N GLY A 363 0.40 -30.96 7.75
CA GLY A 363 -0.10 -31.55 6.50
C GLY A 363 -1.56 -31.18 6.18
N GLU A 364 -2.20 -30.37 7.00
CA GLU A 364 -3.54 -29.82 6.77
C GLU A 364 -3.44 -28.34 6.33
N SER A 365 -4.44 -27.88 5.57
CA SER A 365 -4.51 -26.47 5.16
C SER A 365 -4.72 -25.58 6.38
N ALA A 366 -3.87 -24.55 6.53
CA ALA A 366 -4.12 -23.47 7.49
C ALA A 366 -5.19 -22.48 7.00
N TRP A 367 -5.51 -22.50 5.70
CA TRP A 367 -6.67 -21.80 5.14
C TRP A 367 -7.91 -22.67 5.30
N VAL A 368 -8.70 -22.39 6.32
CA VAL A 368 -10.02 -23.00 6.50
C VAL A 368 -11.06 -22.00 5.98
N GLU A 369 -11.88 -22.40 5.00
CA GLU A 369 -12.89 -21.50 4.46
C GLU A 369 -13.99 -21.21 5.49
N SER A 370 -14.36 -19.95 5.63
CA SER A 370 -15.52 -19.57 6.43
C SER A 370 -16.80 -20.06 5.74
N ASP A 371 -17.63 -20.84 6.42
CA ASP A 371 -18.95 -21.25 5.94
C ASP A 371 -19.87 -20.02 5.85
N THR A 372 -19.87 -19.35 4.69
CA THR A 372 -20.73 -18.19 4.40
C THR A 372 -22.23 -18.53 4.35
N THR A 373 -22.62 -19.79 4.59
CA THR A 373 -24.01 -20.25 4.56
C THR A 373 -24.83 -19.94 5.81
N SER A 374 -24.28 -19.35 6.85
CA SER A 374 -24.96 -19.18 8.16
C SER A 374 -25.15 -17.75 8.66
N TYR A 375 -24.90 -16.70 7.89
CA TYR A 375 -25.31 -15.36 8.31
C TYR A 375 -26.78 -15.10 7.94
N VAL A 376 -27.70 -15.70 8.72
CA VAL A 376 -29.05 -15.15 8.89
C VAL A 376 -28.87 -13.91 9.77
N GLN A 377 -28.98 -12.71 9.20
CA GLN A 377 -29.10 -11.48 10.00
C GLN A 377 -30.16 -11.70 11.10
N PRO A 378 -29.83 -11.42 12.38
CA PRO A 378 -30.87 -11.40 13.40
C PRO A 378 -31.88 -10.32 13.03
N VAL A 379 -33.10 -10.72 12.76
CA VAL A 379 -34.24 -9.81 12.63
C VAL A 379 -34.38 -9.15 14.00
N ILE A 380 -33.97 -7.92 14.13
CA ILE A 380 -34.23 -7.08 15.30
C ILE A 380 -35.73 -6.77 15.26
N THR A 381 -36.47 -7.56 15.96
CA THR A 381 -37.88 -7.25 16.30
C THR A 381 -37.83 -6.21 17.41
N GLU A 382 -37.92 -4.94 17.07
CA GLU A 382 -38.20 -3.89 18.06
C GLU A 382 -39.58 -4.11 18.64
N GLN A 383 -39.65 -4.55 19.88
CA GLN A 383 -40.85 -4.40 20.71
C GLN A 383 -40.66 -3.13 21.57
N PRO A 384 -41.60 -2.21 21.57
CA PRO A 384 -41.54 -1.04 22.43
C PRO A 384 -41.90 -1.43 23.86
N THR A 385 -40.91 -1.45 24.76
CA THR A 385 -41.19 -1.51 26.21
C THR A 385 -41.17 -0.06 26.74
N VAL A 386 -42.38 0.37 27.11
CA VAL A 386 -42.60 1.53 27.97
C VAL A 386 -42.12 1.15 29.38
N VAL A 387 -41.20 1.89 29.95
CA VAL A 387 -40.88 1.85 31.38
C VAL A 387 -40.92 3.27 31.93
N GLU A 388 -41.75 3.43 32.92
CA GLU A 388 -42.03 4.60 33.72
C GLU A 388 -40.77 5.12 34.47
N GLU A 389 -40.80 6.40 34.64
CA GLU A 389 -39.87 7.33 35.33
C GLU A 389 -39.82 7.07 36.85
N SER A 390 -38.60 7.08 37.43
CA SER A 390 -38.41 7.50 38.83
C SER A 390 -37.04 8.16 39.02
N VAL A 391 -37.10 9.46 39.38
CA VAL A 391 -36.00 10.33 39.79
C VAL A 391 -35.58 10.00 41.22
N PRO A 392 -34.32 10.05 41.62
CA PRO A 392 -33.85 11.14 42.49
C PRO A 392 -32.44 11.72 42.14
N GLN A 393 -32.32 12.99 42.41
CA GLN A 393 -31.13 13.89 42.39
C GLN A 393 -30.23 13.73 43.64
N PRO A 394 -29.16 14.53 43.81
CA PRO A 394 -27.99 14.82 42.98
C PRO A 394 -26.65 14.66 43.77
N TYR A 395 -25.51 14.58 43.06
CA TYR A 395 -24.21 15.01 43.63
C TYR A 395 -23.35 15.68 42.55
N GLU A 396 -22.97 16.91 42.80
CA GLU A 396 -22.05 17.74 42.01
C GLU A 396 -20.59 17.39 42.27
N GLN A 397 -19.75 17.39 41.22
CA GLN A 397 -18.59 18.28 41.04
C GLN A 397 -17.83 17.99 39.74
N PRO A 398 -17.07 18.94 39.17
CA PRO A 398 -17.00 19.13 37.72
C PRO A 398 -15.77 18.51 37.06
N ILE A 399 -15.98 17.86 35.90
CA ILE A 399 -14.92 17.52 34.98
C ILE A 399 -15.05 18.40 33.74
N VAL A 400 -14.01 19.18 33.47
CA VAL A 400 -13.84 19.99 32.27
C VAL A 400 -13.69 19.07 31.08
N VAL A 401 -14.72 18.93 30.25
CA VAL A 401 -14.65 18.31 28.95
C VAL A 401 -14.50 19.41 27.90
N GLN A 402 -13.36 19.43 27.23
CA GLN A 402 -13.20 20.24 26.02
C GLN A 402 -14.18 19.75 24.95
N GLN A 403 -15.07 20.64 24.54
CA GLN A 403 -15.93 20.42 23.37
C GLN A 403 -15.08 20.45 22.12
N THR A 404 -14.87 19.28 21.50
CA THR A 404 -14.41 19.18 20.11
C THR A 404 -15.60 19.33 19.17
N ASN A 405 -15.39 20.17 18.19
CA ASN A 405 -16.35 20.67 17.20
C ASN A 405 -17.11 19.58 16.45
N ASN A 406 -18.35 19.32 16.81
CA ASN A 406 -19.31 18.53 16.02
C ASN A 406 -19.92 19.29 14.82
N GLN A 407 -19.51 20.53 14.57
CA GLN A 407 -20.03 21.33 13.44
C GLN A 407 -19.35 21.04 12.09
N SER A 408 -18.13 20.50 12.08
CA SER A 408 -17.45 20.17 10.82
C SER A 408 -17.96 18.87 10.17
N LEU A 409 -18.32 17.86 10.98
CA LEU A 409 -18.81 16.59 10.46
C LEU A 409 -20.20 16.71 9.79
N SER A 410 -21.07 17.56 10.31
CA SER A 410 -22.42 17.77 9.74
C SER A 410 -22.36 18.46 8.38
N SER A 411 -21.45 19.44 8.21
CA SER A 411 -21.29 20.15 6.94
C SER A 411 -20.67 19.28 5.85
N GLU A 412 -19.75 18.38 6.18
CA GLU A 412 -19.17 17.44 5.23
C GLU A 412 -20.18 16.36 4.80
N MET A 413 -21.02 15.87 5.71
CA MET A 413 -22.10 14.93 5.37
C MET A 413 -23.18 15.58 4.50
N GLU A 414 -23.54 16.84 4.71
CA GLU A 414 -24.47 17.57 3.84
C GLU A 414 -23.88 17.78 2.44
N LEU A 415 -22.60 18.11 2.36
CA LEU A 415 -21.89 18.28 1.09
C LEU A 415 -21.82 16.96 0.29
N LEU A 416 -21.51 15.86 0.95
CA LEU A 416 -21.48 14.51 0.37
C LEU A 416 -22.87 14.09 -0.15
N SER A 417 -23.92 14.35 0.63
CA SER A 417 -25.31 14.10 0.24
C SER A 417 -25.70 14.89 -1.01
N PHE A 418 -25.27 16.15 -1.11
CA PHE A 418 -25.49 16.98 -2.29
C PHE A 418 -24.78 16.41 -3.54
N TYR A 419 -23.53 15.98 -3.43
CA TYR A 419 -22.79 15.37 -4.54
C TYR A 419 -23.40 14.05 -5.02
N ILE A 420 -23.85 13.21 -4.09
CA ILE A 420 -24.53 11.95 -4.44
C ILE A 420 -25.83 12.23 -5.20
N THR A 421 -26.62 13.20 -4.74
CA THR A 421 -27.88 13.58 -5.40
C THR A 421 -27.63 14.16 -6.80
N ALA A 422 -26.60 14.98 -6.96
CA ALA A 422 -26.21 15.53 -8.26
C ALA A 422 -25.73 14.44 -9.23
N LEU A 423 -24.99 13.45 -8.75
CA LEU A 423 -24.53 12.31 -9.55
C LEU A 423 -25.70 11.44 -10.04
N ILE A 424 -26.67 11.15 -9.17
CA ILE A 424 -27.88 10.41 -9.54
C ILE A 424 -28.66 11.16 -10.63
N ALA A 425 -28.79 12.49 -10.51
CA ALA A 425 -29.46 13.31 -11.52
C ALA A 425 -28.73 13.26 -12.88
N LEU A 426 -27.41 13.32 -12.89
CA LEU A 426 -26.60 13.20 -14.11
C LEU A 426 -26.75 11.84 -14.79
N ILE A 427 -26.77 10.77 -14.03
CA ILE A 427 -27.00 9.40 -14.54
C ILE A 427 -28.41 9.31 -15.16
N ALA A 428 -29.42 9.86 -14.51
CA ALA A 428 -30.78 9.87 -15.06
C ALA A 428 -30.87 10.64 -16.39
N ILE A 429 -30.20 11.77 -16.51
CA ILE A 429 -30.14 12.55 -17.77
C ILE A 429 -29.43 11.74 -18.86
N ALA A 430 -28.31 11.07 -18.55
CA ALA A 430 -27.59 10.24 -19.50
C ALA A 430 -28.46 9.08 -20.03
N VAL A 431 -29.21 8.42 -19.16
CA VAL A 431 -30.17 7.35 -19.55
C VAL A 431 -31.26 7.90 -20.48
N ILE A 432 -31.83 9.08 -20.19
CA ILE A 432 -32.83 9.70 -21.02
C ILE A 432 -32.23 10.01 -22.41
N LEU A 433 -31.02 10.53 -22.49
CA LEU A 433 -30.35 10.83 -23.76
C LEU A 433 -30.12 9.57 -24.61
N VAL A 434 -29.74 8.46 -23.97
CA VAL A 434 -29.59 7.17 -24.68
C VAL A 434 -30.92 6.68 -25.21
N ILE A 435 -32.01 6.80 -24.46
CA ILE A 435 -33.35 6.41 -24.92
C ILE A 435 -33.79 7.26 -26.10
N ILE A 436 -33.56 8.58 -26.06
CA ILE A 436 -33.84 9.49 -27.17
C ILE A 436 -33.05 9.09 -28.42
N LEU A 437 -31.77 8.78 -28.29
CA LEU A 437 -30.90 8.34 -29.37
C LEU A 437 -31.41 7.06 -30.04
N ILE A 438 -31.86 6.09 -29.23
CA ILE A 438 -32.45 4.84 -29.69
C ILE A 438 -33.75 5.12 -30.49
N ILE A 439 -34.64 6.00 -30.00
CA ILE A 439 -35.88 6.35 -30.66
C ILE A 439 -35.62 7.06 -32.01
N VAL A 440 -34.65 7.99 -32.03
CA VAL A 440 -34.23 8.70 -33.26
C VAL A 440 -33.69 7.70 -34.28
N ASN A 441 -32.82 6.78 -33.90
CA ASN A 441 -32.28 5.74 -34.78
C ASN A 441 -33.39 4.81 -35.31
N MET A 442 -34.34 4.40 -34.49
CA MET A 442 -35.46 3.56 -34.90
C MET A 442 -36.34 4.32 -35.93
N SER A 443 -36.58 5.61 -35.72
CA SER A 443 -37.38 6.44 -36.66
C SER A 443 -36.65 6.63 -37.99
N LEU A 444 -35.32 6.78 -37.96
CA LEU A 444 -34.48 6.90 -39.16
C LEU A 444 -34.52 5.61 -40.00
N VAL A 445 -34.37 4.46 -39.33
CA VAL A 445 -34.45 3.13 -39.97
C VAL A 445 -35.85 2.90 -40.58
N ALA A 446 -36.92 3.29 -39.87
CA ALA A 446 -38.30 3.20 -40.41
C ALA A 446 -38.53 4.11 -41.64
N SER A 447 -37.92 5.31 -41.63
CA SER A 447 -38.00 6.25 -42.78
C SER A 447 -37.24 5.71 -44.00
N ILE A 448 -36.09 5.06 -43.80
CA ILE A 448 -35.32 4.44 -44.90
C ILE A 448 -36.09 3.24 -45.50
N LYS A 449 -36.71 2.38 -44.66
CA LYS A 449 -37.54 1.26 -45.13
C LYS A 449 -38.79 1.69 -45.91
N LYS A 450 -39.25 2.93 -45.76
CA LYS A 450 -40.38 3.48 -46.57
C LYS A 450 -39.95 4.04 -47.89
N LYS A 451 -38.67 4.24 -48.15
CA LYS A 451 -38.12 4.79 -49.39
C LYS A 451 -37.48 3.74 -50.31
N ILE A 452 -37.37 2.51 -49.84
CA ILE A 452 -37.04 1.31 -50.63
C ILE A 452 -38.34 0.52 -50.87
#